data_20764487c1ceac9d43b9dca4d94b8dff
#
_entry.id   20764487c1ceac9d43b9dca4d94b8dff
#
_cell.length_a   1.000
_cell.length_b   1.000
_cell.length_c   1.000
_cell.angle_alpha   90.00
_cell.angle_beta   90.00
_cell.angle_gamma   90.00
#
_symmetry.space_group_name_H-M   'P 1'
#
loop_
_entity.id
_entity.type
_entity.pdbx_description
1 polymer ?
#
loop_
_entity_poly.entity_id
_entity_poly.type
_entity_poly.pdbx_seq_one_letter_code
_entity_poly.pdbx_strand_id
1 'polypeptide(L)'
;MQLCPNDRIKMSDTFSTIDFDKSPDGLVPAIVQDSNTSKVLMLGYMSREALEKTKELGTVTFFSRSKQRLWTKGETSGNFLFVNEITADCDGDTILIKATPAGPTCHTGADTCFGEKNSQDTRIGEASFLNYLQKEVIRERKLNPQDESYTSSLFRKGINKIAQKVGEEAVEVVIESKDDDADLFKNEVSDLLFHLLVLLEQKNIDLDEVIGVLRSRHQ
;
A
#
# COMPACT_ATOMS: atom_id res chain seq x y z
N MET A 1 13.97 20.88 -17.26
CA MET A 1 14.76 20.73 -16.04
C MET A 1 14.58 19.28 -15.62
N GLN A 2 15.54 18.43 -15.99
CA GLN A 2 15.49 16.99 -15.73
C GLN A 2 15.83 16.79 -14.24
N LEU A 3 14.86 16.37 -13.44
CA LEU A 3 15.08 16.02 -12.04
C LEU A 3 15.98 14.77 -11.98
N CYS A 4 17.05 14.84 -11.22
CA CYS A 4 17.92 13.69 -10.95
C CYS A 4 17.11 12.54 -10.32
N PRO A 5 17.37 11.26 -10.69
CA PRO A 5 16.63 10.11 -10.15
C PRO A 5 16.69 9.96 -8.63
N ASN A 6 17.67 10.58 -7.99
CA ASN A 6 17.99 10.41 -6.57
C ASN A 6 17.06 11.14 -5.57
N ASP A 7 16.26 12.13 -6.02
CA ASP A 7 15.41 12.91 -5.09
C ASP A 7 14.10 12.21 -4.69
N ARG A 8 13.85 10.99 -5.18
CA ARG A 8 12.60 10.25 -4.96
C ARG A 8 12.68 9.10 -3.96
N ILE A 9 13.89 8.65 -3.62
CA ILE A 9 14.05 7.51 -2.70
C ILE A 9 13.96 8.03 -1.26
N LYS A 10 12.90 7.67 -0.54
CA LYS A 10 12.83 7.91 0.89
C LYS A 10 13.84 6.99 1.58
N MET A 11 14.86 7.58 2.16
CA MET A 11 15.86 6.88 2.95
C MET A 11 15.60 7.21 4.41
N SER A 12 15.32 6.20 5.22
CA SER A 12 15.32 6.37 6.66
C SER A 12 16.78 6.59 7.12
N ASP A 13 17.00 7.39 8.19
CA ASP A 13 18.32 7.62 8.79
C ASP A 13 19.00 6.32 9.26
N THR A 14 18.28 5.21 9.29
CA THR A 14 18.73 3.85 9.61
C THR A 14 19.68 3.24 8.59
N PHE A 15 19.97 3.93 7.49
CA PHE A 15 20.83 3.41 6.44
C PHE A 15 22.31 3.24 6.85
N SER A 16 22.81 4.08 7.76
CA SER A 16 24.14 3.96 8.33
C SER A 16 24.29 2.80 9.32
N THR A 17 23.18 2.14 9.66
CA THR A 17 23.14 1.08 10.68
C THR A 17 23.18 -0.34 10.10
N ILE A 18 23.22 -0.51 8.75
CA ILE A 18 23.28 -1.85 8.15
C ILE A 18 24.65 -2.45 8.39
N ASP A 19 24.66 -3.53 9.12
CA ASP A 19 25.87 -4.25 9.52
C ASP A 19 26.07 -5.49 8.62
N PHE A 20 26.86 -5.30 7.57
CA PHE A 20 27.23 -6.37 6.65
C PHE A 20 28.21 -7.38 7.27
N ASP A 21 28.86 -7.03 8.39
CA ASP A 21 29.87 -7.88 9.02
C ASP A 21 29.23 -8.92 9.96
N LYS A 22 27.94 -8.80 10.29
CA LYS A 22 27.18 -9.83 11.02
C LYS A 22 27.10 -11.15 10.25
N SER A 23 27.10 -11.11 8.92
CA SER A 23 27.07 -12.30 8.09
C SER A 23 28.48 -12.66 7.62
N PRO A 24 28.92 -13.94 7.75
CA PRO A 24 30.29 -14.35 7.37
C PRO A 24 30.66 -14.10 5.91
N ASP A 25 29.66 -14.02 5.03
CA ASP A 25 29.83 -13.76 3.59
C ASP A 25 29.64 -12.27 3.22
N GLY A 26 29.46 -11.39 4.20
CA GLY A 26 29.25 -9.96 3.98
C GLY A 26 27.94 -9.63 3.25
N LEU A 27 26.97 -10.54 3.27
CA LEU A 27 25.69 -10.37 2.60
C LEU A 27 24.56 -10.22 3.61
N VAL A 28 23.65 -9.30 3.35
CA VAL A 28 22.41 -9.15 4.11
C VAL A 28 21.22 -9.57 3.26
N PRO A 29 20.20 -10.24 3.84
CA PRO A 29 18.95 -10.48 3.14
C PRO A 29 18.24 -9.16 2.85
N ALA A 30 17.67 -9.06 1.66
CA ALA A 30 16.87 -7.93 1.23
C ALA A 30 15.50 -8.41 0.77
N ILE A 31 14.49 -8.07 1.57
CA ILE A 31 13.09 -8.34 1.29
C ILE A 31 12.57 -7.22 0.40
N VAL A 32 12.02 -7.56 -0.76
CA VAL A 32 11.39 -6.57 -1.64
C VAL A 32 9.88 -6.70 -1.53
N GLN A 33 9.26 -5.61 -1.17
CA GLN A 33 7.82 -5.46 -0.99
C GLN A 33 7.28 -4.46 -2.02
N ASP A 34 6.13 -4.76 -2.62
CA ASP A 34 5.44 -3.78 -3.47
C ASP A 34 4.95 -2.61 -2.62
N SER A 35 5.34 -1.40 -3.01
CA SER A 35 4.97 -0.17 -2.29
C SER A 35 3.48 0.16 -2.30
N ASN A 36 2.73 -0.39 -3.28
CA ASN A 36 1.30 -0.15 -3.41
C ASN A 36 0.44 -1.22 -2.74
N THR A 37 0.84 -2.50 -2.87
CA THR A 37 0.05 -3.64 -2.40
C THR A 37 0.51 -4.18 -1.06
N SER A 38 1.70 -3.78 -0.59
CA SER A 38 2.40 -4.34 0.57
C SER A 38 2.69 -5.84 0.48
N LYS A 39 2.57 -6.45 -0.71
CA LYS A 39 2.92 -7.85 -0.93
C LYS A 39 4.42 -8.03 -1.05
N VAL A 40 4.93 -9.11 -0.47
CA VAL A 40 6.33 -9.48 -0.64
C VAL A 40 6.53 -10.03 -2.05
N LEU A 41 7.35 -9.34 -2.83
CA LEU A 41 7.64 -9.71 -4.23
C LEU A 41 8.68 -10.79 -4.33
N MET A 42 9.79 -10.62 -3.62
CA MET A 42 10.91 -11.54 -3.60
C MET A 42 11.84 -11.28 -2.40
N LEU A 43 12.76 -12.21 -2.18
CA LEU A 43 13.93 -12.04 -1.34
C LEU A 43 15.19 -12.25 -2.17
N GLY A 44 16.18 -11.40 -1.97
CA GLY A 44 17.53 -11.54 -2.52
C GLY A 44 18.58 -11.22 -1.46
N TYR A 45 19.84 -11.21 -1.84
CA TYR A 45 20.96 -10.86 -0.96
C TYR A 45 21.70 -9.66 -1.52
N MET A 46 22.14 -8.77 -0.64
CA MET A 46 22.88 -7.58 -1.01
C MET A 46 24.21 -7.55 -0.28
N SER A 47 25.28 -7.26 -1.04
CA SER A 47 26.52 -6.72 -0.48
C SER A 47 26.41 -5.21 -0.31
N ARG A 48 27.36 -4.58 0.39
CA ARG A 48 27.45 -3.11 0.48
C ARG A 48 27.45 -2.46 -0.92
N GLU A 49 28.20 -3.02 -1.86
CA GLU A 49 28.26 -2.54 -3.24
C GLU A 49 26.92 -2.68 -3.98
N ALA A 50 26.18 -3.79 -3.75
CA ALA A 50 24.86 -3.98 -4.33
C ALA A 50 23.86 -2.92 -3.86
N LEU A 51 23.94 -2.57 -2.58
CA LEU A 51 23.11 -1.56 -1.98
C LEU A 51 23.44 -0.14 -2.49
N GLU A 52 24.73 0.19 -2.62
CA GLU A 52 25.18 1.45 -3.23
C GLU A 52 24.70 1.56 -4.69
N LYS A 53 24.81 0.46 -5.44
CA LYS A 53 24.35 0.40 -6.83
C LYS A 53 22.84 0.55 -6.94
N THR A 54 22.08 -0.03 -6.00
CA THR A 54 20.64 0.15 -5.90
C THR A 54 20.24 1.61 -5.73
N LYS A 55 20.98 2.36 -4.90
CA LYS A 55 20.75 3.81 -4.71
C LYS A 55 21.10 4.60 -5.95
N GLU A 56 22.23 4.31 -6.56
CA GLU A 56 22.72 5.01 -7.76
C GLU A 56 21.69 4.87 -8.91
N LEU A 57 21.21 3.65 -9.14
CA LEU A 57 20.31 3.34 -10.26
C LEU A 57 18.83 3.61 -9.97
N GLY A 58 18.42 3.69 -8.70
CA GLY A 58 17.00 3.71 -8.32
C GLY A 58 16.27 2.40 -8.62
N THR A 59 16.99 1.33 -8.91
CA THR A 59 16.46 -0.01 -9.21
C THR A 59 17.17 -1.05 -8.36
N VAL A 60 16.42 -2.09 -7.92
CA VAL A 60 16.94 -3.09 -7.00
C VAL A 60 18.06 -3.91 -7.64
N THR A 61 19.23 -3.86 -7.04
CA THR A 61 20.43 -4.63 -7.44
C THR A 61 20.83 -5.55 -6.30
N PHE A 62 21.02 -6.82 -6.59
CA PHE A 62 21.43 -7.86 -5.66
C PHE A 62 22.85 -8.33 -5.92
N PHE A 63 23.39 -9.09 -4.96
CA PHE A 63 24.56 -9.93 -5.18
C PHE A 63 24.12 -11.37 -5.44
N SER A 64 24.48 -11.90 -6.61
CA SER A 64 24.23 -13.28 -6.97
C SER A 64 25.27 -14.21 -6.34
N ARG A 65 24.87 -14.96 -5.30
CA ARG A 65 25.73 -15.94 -4.63
C ARG A 65 26.26 -17.05 -5.55
N SER A 66 25.43 -17.49 -6.52
CA SER A 66 25.82 -18.54 -7.47
C SER A 66 26.75 -18.05 -8.58
N LYS A 67 26.59 -16.79 -9.03
CA LYS A 67 27.38 -16.20 -10.12
C LYS A 67 28.49 -15.30 -9.62
N GLN A 68 28.54 -15.01 -8.31
CA GLN A 68 29.54 -14.15 -7.65
C GLN A 68 29.67 -12.77 -8.34
N ARG A 69 28.52 -12.15 -8.65
CA ARG A 69 28.46 -10.83 -9.27
C ARG A 69 27.23 -10.02 -8.84
N LEU A 70 27.29 -8.74 -9.06
CA LEU A 70 26.11 -7.88 -8.97
C LEU A 70 25.09 -8.27 -10.07
N TRP A 71 23.82 -8.16 -9.73
CA TRP A 71 22.70 -8.44 -10.62
C TRP A 71 21.55 -7.47 -10.35
N THR A 72 21.24 -6.63 -11.33
CA THR A 72 20.08 -5.72 -11.25
C THR A 72 18.84 -6.47 -11.69
N LYS A 73 17.83 -6.50 -10.83
CA LYS A 73 16.57 -7.17 -11.14
C LYS A 73 15.92 -6.51 -12.35
N GLY A 74 15.64 -7.29 -13.37
CA GLY A 74 15.10 -6.79 -14.63
C GLY A 74 16.15 -6.57 -15.72
N GLU A 75 17.46 -6.72 -15.47
CA GLU A 75 18.52 -6.48 -16.46
C GLU A 75 18.35 -7.30 -17.75
N THR A 76 17.69 -8.46 -17.68
CA THR A 76 17.43 -9.33 -18.84
C THR A 76 15.97 -9.30 -19.29
N SER A 77 15.03 -9.22 -18.34
CA SER A 77 13.59 -9.34 -18.61
C SER A 77 12.89 -8.01 -18.87
N GLY A 78 13.51 -6.87 -18.54
CA GLY A 78 12.86 -5.57 -18.54
C GLY A 78 11.96 -5.32 -17.31
N ASN A 79 11.69 -6.35 -16.50
CA ASN A 79 10.84 -6.24 -15.31
C ASN A 79 11.66 -5.74 -14.12
N PHE A 80 11.97 -4.44 -14.13
CA PHE A 80 12.69 -3.76 -13.07
C PHE A 80 11.83 -3.59 -11.82
N LEU A 81 12.50 -3.42 -10.67
CA LEU A 81 11.90 -3.03 -9.40
C LEU A 81 12.41 -1.63 -9.05
N PHE A 82 11.57 -0.62 -9.25
CA PHE A 82 11.92 0.77 -8.98
C PHE A 82 11.79 1.07 -7.48
N VAL A 83 12.88 1.52 -6.87
CA VAL A 83 12.95 1.74 -5.42
C VAL A 83 12.18 3.00 -5.01
N ASN A 84 11.30 2.86 -4.01
CA ASN A 84 10.58 3.96 -3.37
C ASN A 84 11.15 4.27 -1.97
N GLU A 85 11.47 3.22 -1.20
CA GLU A 85 11.96 3.34 0.17
C GLU A 85 12.89 2.19 0.51
N ILE A 86 13.93 2.48 1.31
CA ILE A 86 14.85 1.48 1.86
C ILE A 86 14.93 1.68 3.37
N THR A 87 14.73 0.60 4.13
CA THR A 87 14.75 0.58 5.60
C THR A 87 15.55 -0.61 6.08
N ALA A 88 16.44 -0.41 7.09
CA ALA A 88 17.04 -1.51 7.84
C ALA A 88 16.09 -1.98 8.94
N ASP A 89 16.21 -3.23 9.35
CA ASP A 89 15.53 -3.72 10.55
C ASP A 89 16.16 -3.19 11.85
N CYS A 90 15.67 -3.64 13.00
CA CYS A 90 16.02 -3.07 14.29
C CYS A 90 17.47 -3.31 14.71
N ASP A 91 18.14 -4.34 14.21
CA ASP A 91 19.54 -4.69 14.53
C ASP A 91 20.47 -4.66 13.30
N GLY A 92 19.99 -4.15 12.18
CA GLY A 92 20.77 -3.76 11.01
C GLY A 92 21.27 -4.93 10.16
N ASP A 93 20.68 -6.12 10.26
CA ASP A 93 21.12 -7.28 9.50
C ASP A 93 20.16 -7.72 8.39
N THR A 94 19.06 -6.99 8.20
CA THR A 94 18.07 -7.23 7.14
C THR A 94 17.63 -5.90 6.53
N ILE A 95 17.36 -5.91 5.22
CA ILE A 95 16.89 -4.74 4.46
C ILE A 95 15.47 -4.98 3.98
N LEU A 96 14.57 -4.04 4.23
CA LEU A 96 13.27 -3.96 3.57
C LEU A 96 13.32 -2.88 2.48
N ILE A 97 13.02 -3.27 1.24
CA ILE A 97 12.92 -2.38 0.09
C ILE A 97 11.48 -2.33 -0.37
N LYS A 98 10.85 -1.16 -0.26
CA LYS A 98 9.58 -0.92 -0.92
C LYS A 98 9.85 -0.46 -2.35
N ALA A 99 9.28 -1.17 -3.32
CA ALA A 99 9.53 -0.94 -4.73
C ALA A 99 8.24 -1.01 -5.56
N THR A 100 8.25 -0.32 -6.70
CA THR A 100 7.19 -0.44 -7.72
C THR A 100 7.68 -1.37 -8.82
N PRO A 101 7.05 -2.54 -9.04
CA PRO A 101 7.45 -3.45 -10.11
C PRO A 101 7.00 -2.93 -11.47
N ALA A 102 7.88 -3.04 -12.49
CA ALA A 102 7.55 -2.75 -13.89
C ALA A 102 6.71 -3.86 -14.56
N GLY A 103 6.69 -5.05 -13.96
CA GLY A 103 5.99 -6.23 -14.45
C GLY A 103 6.20 -7.43 -13.53
N PRO A 104 5.89 -8.65 -13.97
CA PRO A 104 6.05 -9.86 -13.18
C PRO A 104 7.45 -10.00 -12.58
N THR A 105 7.52 -10.22 -11.27
CA THR A 105 8.80 -10.27 -10.56
C THR A 105 9.50 -11.61 -10.73
N CYS A 106 8.75 -12.72 -10.74
CA CYS A 106 9.33 -14.05 -10.86
C CYS A 106 9.83 -14.34 -12.29
N HIS A 107 10.91 -15.11 -12.42
CA HIS A 107 11.41 -15.59 -13.70
C HIS A 107 10.46 -16.56 -14.43
N THR A 108 9.48 -17.13 -13.73
CA THR A 108 8.42 -17.97 -14.29
C THR A 108 7.27 -17.15 -14.89
N GLY A 109 7.32 -15.82 -14.80
CA GLY A 109 6.24 -14.94 -15.23
C GLY A 109 5.17 -14.69 -14.14
N ALA A 110 5.33 -15.24 -12.93
CA ALA A 110 4.44 -14.93 -11.81
C ALA A 110 4.74 -13.55 -11.23
N ASP A 111 3.72 -12.90 -10.65
CA ASP A 111 3.85 -11.55 -10.10
C ASP A 111 4.82 -11.51 -8.91
N THR A 112 4.86 -12.55 -8.09
CA THR A 112 5.78 -12.70 -6.97
C THR A 112 6.53 -14.03 -7.03
N CYS A 113 7.67 -14.12 -6.33
CA CYS A 113 8.40 -15.38 -6.18
C CYS A 113 7.67 -16.39 -5.27
N PHE A 114 6.59 -16.00 -4.62
CA PHE A 114 5.81 -16.81 -3.69
C PHE A 114 4.50 -17.31 -4.30
N GLY A 115 4.29 -17.08 -5.62
CA GLY A 115 3.10 -17.55 -6.33
C GLY A 115 1.83 -16.71 -6.09
N GLU A 116 1.94 -15.61 -5.34
CA GLU A 116 0.82 -14.70 -5.11
C GLU A 116 0.60 -13.77 -6.31
N LYS A 117 -0.66 -13.54 -6.66
CA LYS A 117 -1.01 -12.49 -7.63
C LYS A 117 -0.78 -11.11 -7.02
N ASN A 118 -0.16 -10.22 -7.77
CA ASN A 118 0.09 -8.83 -7.41
C ASN A 118 -0.65 -7.88 -8.37
N SER A 119 -1.89 -8.23 -8.73
CA SER A 119 -2.72 -7.38 -9.57
C SER A 119 -3.19 -6.15 -8.80
N GLN A 120 -3.40 -5.06 -9.51
CA GLN A 120 -3.89 -3.80 -8.92
C GLN A 120 -5.26 -3.96 -8.23
N ASP A 121 -6.07 -4.92 -8.66
CA ASP A 121 -7.36 -5.24 -8.03
C ASP A 121 -7.21 -5.90 -6.65
N THR A 122 -6.02 -6.40 -6.30
CA THR A 122 -5.69 -6.92 -4.96
C THR A 122 -4.81 -5.97 -4.15
N ARG A 123 -4.57 -4.73 -4.63
CA ARG A 123 -3.71 -3.72 -3.98
C ARG A 123 -4.17 -3.33 -2.60
N ILE A 124 -5.43 -3.52 -2.36
CA ILE A 124 -6.06 -3.17 -1.09
C ILE A 124 -6.62 -4.48 -0.56
N GLY A 125 -5.99 -5.09 0.45
CA GLY A 125 -6.66 -6.15 1.19
C GLY A 125 -8.06 -5.66 1.56
N GLU A 126 -9.07 -6.53 1.50
CA GLU A 126 -10.47 -6.13 1.72
C GLU A 126 -10.63 -5.22 2.96
N ALA A 127 -9.85 -5.48 4.01
CA ALA A 127 -9.85 -4.66 5.23
C ALA A 127 -9.20 -3.26 5.05
N SER A 128 -8.31 -3.05 4.06
CA SER A 128 -7.69 -1.75 3.79
C SER A 128 -8.43 -0.93 2.74
N PHE A 129 -9.42 -1.52 2.05
CA PHE A 129 -10.21 -0.85 1.03
C PHE A 129 -10.98 0.35 1.59
N LEU A 130 -11.54 0.25 2.79
CA LEU A 130 -12.28 1.34 3.41
C LEU A 130 -11.38 2.55 3.69
N ASN A 131 -10.12 2.34 4.12
CA ASN A 131 -9.15 3.40 4.29
C ASN A 131 -8.77 4.07 2.96
N TYR A 132 -8.56 3.28 1.92
CA TYR A 132 -8.31 3.80 0.58
C TYR A 132 -9.52 4.61 0.08
N LEU A 133 -10.73 4.07 0.22
CA LEU A 133 -11.97 4.74 -0.19
C LEU A 133 -12.11 6.11 0.50
N GLN A 134 -11.82 6.20 1.81
CA GLN A 134 -11.87 7.46 2.53
C GLN A 134 -10.75 8.41 2.06
N LYS A 135 -9.48 7.96 2.09
CA LYS A 135 -8.30 8.83 1.95
C LYS A 135 -8.03 9.24 0.51
N GLU A 136 -8.25 8.33 -0.46
CA GLU A 136 -7.90 8.57 -1.86
C GLU A 136 -9.11 8.94 -2.73
N VAL A 137 -10.31 8.44 -2.42
CA VAL A 137 -11.48 8.68 -3.26
C VAL A 137 -12.37 9.77 -2.67
N ILE A 138 -12.85 9.60 -1.42
CA ILE A 138 -13.82 10.52 -0.82
C ILE A 138 -13.16 11.87 -0.52
N ARG A 139 -11.95 11.88 0.04
CA ARG A 139 -11.17 13.10 0.31
C ARG A 139 -10.86 13.87 -0.96
N GLU A 140 -10.48 13.18 -2.02
CA GLU A 140 -10.22 13.82 -3.32
C GLU A 140 -11.49 14.52 -3.84
N ARG A 141 -12.68 13.90 -3.71
CA ARG A 141 -13.96 14.50 -4.12
C ARG A 141 -14.40 15.68 -3.25
N LYS A 142 -13.92 15.77 -2.02
CA LYS A 142 -14.12 16.91 -1.14
C LYS A 142 -13.20 18.07 -1.52
N LEU A 143 -11.90 17.80 -1.77
CA LEU A 143 -10.89 18.80 -2.08
C LEU A 143 -11.00 19.34 -3.52
N ASN A 144 -11.30 18.46 -4.47
CA ASN A 144 -11.44 18.74 -5.89
C ASN A 144 -12.83 18.32 -6.39
N PRO A 145 -13.89 19.13 -6.08
CA PRO A 145 -15.27 18.78 -6.40
C PRO A 145 -15.50 18.65 -7.90
N GLN A 146 -16.19 17.59 -8.31
CA GLN A 146 -16.62 17.37 -9.70
C GLN A 146 -18.14 17.50 -9.79
N ASP A 147 -18.64 18.15 -10.85
CA ASP A 147 -20.07 18.48 -10.98
C ASP A 147 -20.95 17.23 -11.08
N GLU A 148 -20.50 16.20 -11.78
CA GLU A 148 -21.23 14.93 -11.95
C GLU A 148 -21.03 13.94 -10.80
N SER A 149 -20.18 14.26 -9.82
CA SER A 149 -19.89 13.36 -8.70
C SER A 149 -20.97 13.42 -7.61
N TYR A 150 -21.58 12.28 -7.32
CA TYR A 150 -22.50 12.11 -6.18
C TYR A 150 -21.84 12.52 -4.86
N THR A 151 -20.61 12.05 -4.60
CA THR A 151 -19.86 12.37 -3.38
C THR A 151 -19.64 13.88 -3.25
N SER A 152 -19.21 14.57 -4.33
CA SER A 152 -19.06 16.02 -4.33
C SER A 152 -20.41 16.73 -4.08
N SER A 153 -21.52 16.19 -4.60
CA SER A 153 -22.86 16.74 -4.33
C SER A 153 -23.25 16.65 -2.84
N LEU A 154 -22.86 15.58 -2.15
CA LEU A 154 -23.10 15.42 -0.71
C LEU A 154 -22.34 16.48 0.09
N PHE A 155 -21.07 16.73 -0.21
CA PHE A 155 -20.27 17.77 0.44
C PHE A 155 -20.86 19.16 0.20
N ARG A 156 -21.32 19.47 -1.03
CA ARG A 156 -22.00 20.75 -1.34
C ARG A 156 -23.29 20.95 -0.54
N LYS A 157 -24.06 19.86 -0.32
CA LYS A 157 -25.30 19.91 0.48
C LYS A 157 -25.05 20.00 1.98
N GLY A 158 -23.83 19.72 2.42
CA GLY A 158 -23.37 19.88 3.78
C GLY A 158 -23.77 18.77 4.76
N ILE A 159 -23.33 18.96 6.00
CA ILE A 159 -23.39 17.92 7.05
C ILE A 159 -24.81 17.40 7.31
N ASN A 160 -25.83 18.25 7.25
CA ASN A 160 -27.20 17.81 7.53
C ASN A 160 -27.68 16.74 6.50
N LYS A 161 -27.33 16.93 5.21
CA LYS A 161 -27.69 15.93 4.17
C LYS A 161 -26.87 14.67 4.32
N ILE A 162 -25.58 14.78 4.65
CA ILE A 162 -24.73 13.61 4.89
C ILE A 162 -25.26 12.80 6.08
N ALA A 163 -25.54 13.46 7.20
CA ALA A 163 -26.07 12.80 8.39
C ALA A 163 -27.45 12.18 8.14
N GLN A 164 -28.31 12.86 7.37
CA GLN A 164 -29.60 12.29 6.93
C GLN A 164 -29.37 10.99 6.16
N LYS A 165 -28.43 10.93 5.21
CA LYS A 165 -28.13 9.70 4.45
C LYS A 165 -27.67 8.56 5.35
N VAL A 166 -26.76 8.82 6.30
CA VAL A 166 -26.35 7.80 7.28
C VAL A 166 -27.58 7.22 8.03
N GLY A 167 -28.52 8.08 8.42
CA GLY A 167 -29.75 7.65 9.10
C GLY A 167 -30.67 6.83 8.20
N GLU A 168 -30.86 7.24 6.94
CA GLU A 168 -31.65 6.52 5.93
C GLU A 168 -31.08 5.10 5.72
N GLU A 169 -29.81 4.97 5.38
CA GLU A 169 -29.15 3.69 5.13
C GLU A 169 -29.14 2.78 6.38
N ALA A 170 -28.98 3.36 7.57
CA ALA A 170 -29.06 2.57 8.80
C ALA A 170 -30.46 1.96 9.01
N VAL A 171 -31.54 2.67 8.64
CA VAL A 171 -32.89 2.14 8.68
C VAL A 171 -33.11 1.05 7.63
N GLU A 172 -32.58 1.24 6.42
CA GLU A 172 -32.67 0.27 5.33
C GLU A 172 -31.94 -1.02 5.69
N VAL A 173 -30.73 -0.95 6.28
CA VAL A 173 -30.03 -2.13 6.85
C VAL A 173 -30.91 -2.88 7.86
N VAL A 174 -31.61 -2.16 8.75
CA VAL A 174 -32.51 -2.78 9.75
C VAL A 174 -33.70 -3.47 9.08
N ILE A 175 -34.25 -2.88 8.03
CA ILE A 175 -35.37 -3.47 7.26
C ILE A 175 -34.91 -4.76 6.58
N GLU A 176 -33.85 -4.67 5.77
CA GLU A 176 -33.34 -5.81 5.00
C GLU A 176 -32.76 -6.93 5.88
N SER A 177 -32.38 -6.62 7.12
CA SER A 177 -31.91 -7.64 8.07
C SER A 177 -32.98 -8.66 8.48
N LYS A 178 -34.24 -8.40 8.16
CA LYS A 178 -35.39 -9.28 8.51
C LYS A 178 -35.83 -10.20 7.34
N ASP A 179 -35.32 -9.92 6.16
CA ASP A 179 -35.60 -10.67 4.97
C ASP A 179 -34.43 -11.61 4.62
N ASP A 180 -34.69 -12.67 3.86
CA ASP A 180 -33.70 -13.68 3.50
C ASP A 180 -32.83 -13.29 2.27
N ASP A 181 -33.01 -12.07 1.72
CA ASP A 181 -32.23 -11.60 0.58
C ASP A 181 -30.88 -11.03 1.03
N ALA A 182 -29.87 -11.90 1.00
CA ALA A 182 -28.50 -11.53 1.38
C ALA A 182 -27.85 -10.48 0.46
N ASP A 183 -28.31 -10.33 -0.79
CA ASP A 183 -27.70 -9.37 -1.72
C ASP A 183 -28.27 -7.97 -1.49
N LEU A 184 -29.57 -7.84 -1.23
CA LEU A 184 -30.15 -6.57 -0.79
C LEU A 184 -29.50 -6.11 0.52
N PHE A 185 -29.45 -6.98 1.53
CA PHE A 185 -28.81 -6.64 2.80
C PHE A 185 -27.37 -6.16 2.65
N LYS A 186 -26.55 -6.83 1.81
CA LYS A 186 -25.16 -6.41 1.54
C LYS A 186 -25.09 -5.03 0.87
N ASN A 187 -26.02 -4.71 -0.02
CA ASN A 187 -26.07 -3.40 -0.68
C ASN A 187 -26.31 -2.30 0.34
N GLU A 188 -27.33 -2.45 1.21
CA GLU A 188 -27.63 -1.43 2.23
C GLU A 188 -26.50 -1.26 3.24
N VAL A 189 -25.85 -2.35 3.65
CA VAL A 189 -24.65 -2.29 4.51
C VAL A 189 -23.51 -1.54 3.81
N SER A 190 -23.34 -1.74 2.50
CA SER A 190 -22.30 -1.05 1.72
C SER A 190 -22.58 0.46 1.63
N ASP A 191 -23.84 0.84 1.42
CA ASP A 191 -24.27 2.23 1.34
C ASP A 191 -24.14 2.93 2.70
N LEU A 192 -24.49 2.25 3.78
CA LEU A 192 -24.26 2.74 5.14
C LEU A 192 -22.77 2.99 5.41
N LEU A 193 -21.89 2.04 5.07
CA LEU A 193 -20.43 2.19 5.23
C LEU A 193 -19.91 3.37 4.41
N PHE A 194 -20.33 3.50 3.16
CA PHE A 194 -19.94 4.61 2.30
C PHE A 194 -20.33 5.97 2.90
N HIS A 195 -21.60 6.16 3.27
CA HIS A 195 -22.10 7.41 3.83
C HIS A 195 -21.46 7.72 5.19
N LEU A 196 -21.12 6.69 5.98
CA LEU A 196 -20.38 6.86 7.22
C LEU A 196 -18.96 7.39 6.96
N LEU A 197 -18.24 6.88 5.95
CA LEU A 197 -16.93 7.38 5.54
C LEU A 197 -17.00 8.85 5.05
N VAL A 198 -18.05 9.20 4.29
CA VAL A 198 -18.30 10.61 3.88
C VAL A 198 -18.53 11.51 5.09
N LEU A 199 -19.28 11.04 6.09
CA LEU A 199 -19.51 11.78 7.33
C LEU A 199 -18.22 11.96 8.16
N LEU A 200 -17.41 10.91 8.28
CA LEU A 200 -16.11 10.98 8.94
C LEU A 200 -15.21 12.00 8.24
N GLU A 201 -15.12 11.96 6.90
CA GLU A 201 -14.34 12.94 6.14
C GLU A 201 -14.88 14.37 6.30
N GLN A 202 -16.21 14.55 6.36
CA GLN A 202 -16.80 15.86 6.64
C GLN A 202 -16.43 16.40 8.04
N LYS A 203 -16.21 15.50 8.99
CA LYS A 203 -15.77 15.83 10.36
C LYS A 203 -14.24 15.91 10.49
N ASN A 204 -13.47 15.65 9.42
CA ASN A 204 -12.01 15.52 9.40
C ASN A 204 -11.50 14.47 10.40
N ILE A 205 -12.17 13.33 10.48
CA ILE A 205 -11.82 12.17 11.32
C ILE A 205 -11.42 11.03 10.38
N ASP A 206 -10.25 10.46 10.58
CA ASP A 206 -9.82 9.28 9.84
C ASP A 206 -10.47 8.00 10.40
N LEU A 207 -10.78 7.04 9.51
CA LEU A 207 -11.32 5.74 9.93
C LEU A 207 -10.40 5.02 10.93
N ASP A 208 -9.09 5.20 10.80
CA ASP A 208 -8.11 4.64 11.73
C ASP A 208 -8.30 5.11 13.17
N GLU A 209 -8.78 6.35 13.40
CA GLU A 209 -9.11 6.88 14.74
C GLU A 209 -10.30 6.13 15.34
N VAL A 210 -11.33 5.89 14.52
CA VAL A 210 -12.51 5.10 14.95
C VAL A 210 -12.12 3.65 15.28
N ILE A 211 -11.27 3.04 14.45
CA ILE A 211 -10.71 1.70 14.69
C ILE A 211 -9.90 1.70 15.99
N GLY A 212 -9.13 2.77 16.26
CA GLY A 212 -8.39 2.94 17.51
C GLY A 212 -9.31 2.91 18.76
N VAL A 213 -10.44 3.59 18.68
CA VAL A 213 -11.46 3.55 19.77
C VAL A 213 -12.05 2.15 19.93
N LEU A 214 -12.34 1.44 18.83
CA LEU A 214 -12.83 0.07 18.92
C LEU A 214 -11.80 -0.87 19.55
N ARG A 215 -10.52 -0.76 19.16
CA ARG A 215 -9.43 -1.55 19.76
C ARG A 215 -9.30 -1.32 21.26
N SER A 216 -9.37 -0.08 21.71
CA SER A 216 -9.25 0.24 23.15
C SER A 216 -10.37 -0.35 24.04
N ARG A 217 -11.51 -0.70 23.44
CA ARG A 217 -12.64 -1.34 24.14
C ARG A 217 -12.53 -2.87 24.21
N HIS A 218 -11.58 -3.45 23.50
CA HIS A 218 -11.41 -4.91 23.36
C HIS A 218 -10.02 -5.40 23.81
N GLN A 219 -9.31 -4.57 24.58
CA GLN A 219 -8.04 -4.91 25.24
C GLN A 219 -8.29 -5.33 26.69
#